data_4d34ff6fd7b4d57444f1d452d6983ee5
#
_entry.id   4d34ff6fd7b4d57444f1d452d6983ee5
#
_cell.length_a   1.000
_cell.length_b   1.000
_cell.length_c   1.000
_cell.angle_alpha   90.00
_cell.angle_beta   90.00
_cell.angle_gamma   90.00
#
_symmetry.space_group_name_H-M   'P 1'
#
loop_
_entity.id
_entity.type
_entity.pdbx_description
1 polymer ?
#
loop_
_entity_poly.entity_id
_entity_poly.type
_entity_poly.pdbx_seq_one_letter_code
_entity_poly.pdbx_strand_id
1 'polypeptide(L)'
;MKRRRLKFSEYYHNVITKELADIYNIKQEEMFLGSRRKNIIFAKRMYIYILREMFGLTLSEIGRVTNLHHASIIHHTRKFEFFYNNYPEDSDAFKRVEDRVIEVEVDEEILGLETQLEQINESLTKLYIIKKSKNDRQKREGLLTK
;
A
#
# COMPACT_ATOMS: atom_id res chain seq x y z
N MET A 1 -20.43 -0.01 0.32
CA MET A 1 -19.52 -1.02 -0.23
C MET A 1 -18.33 -1.19 0.71
N LYS A 2 -18.12 -2.37 1.27
CA LYS A 2 -16.92 -2.60 2.09
C LYS A 2 -15.70 -2.60 1.18
N ARG A 3 -14.81 -1.65 1.41
CA ARG A 3 -13.55 -1.58 0.69
C ARG A 3 -12.72 -2.84 0.94
N ARG A 4 -12.06 -3.35 -0.10
CA ARG A 4 -11.10 -4.43 0.04
C ARG A 4 -10.00 -3.99 1.01
N ARG A 5 -9.70 -4.83 2.01
CA ARG A 5 -8.60 -4.57 2.94
C ARG A 5 -7.27 -4.74 2.20
N LEU A 6 -6.41 -3.75 2.37
CA LEU A 6 -5.06 -3.78 1.81
C LEU A 6 -4.16 -4.69 2.64
N LYS A 7 -3.18 -5.29 1.98
CA LYS A 7 -2.15 -6.05 2.68
C LYS A 7 -1.08 -5.08 3.19
N PHE A 8 -0.90 -5.05 4.52
CA PHE A 8 0.11 -4.22 5.15
C PHE A 8 1.53 -4.71 4.81
N SER A 9 2.43 -3.78 4.53
CA SER A 9 3.84 -4.02 4.23
C SER A 9 4.71 -2.89 4.80
N GLU A 10 6.01 -3.09 4.85
CA GLU A 10 6.97 -2.05 5.24
C GLU A 10 6.89 -0.82 4.33
N TYR A 11 6.58 -1.02 3.06
CA TYR A 11 6.38 0.07 2.12
C TYR A 11 5.21 0.97 2.54
N TYR A 12 4.05 0.41 2.87
CA TYR A 12 2.91 1.18 3.39
C TYR A 12 3.22 1.82 4.74
N HIS A 13 3.96 1.14 5.62
CA HIS A 13 4.43 1.72 6.87
C HIS A 13 5.19 3.02 6.60
N ASN A 14 6.14 3.01 5.69
CA ASN A 14 6.95 4.18 5.34
C ASN A 14 6.11 5.29 4.70
N VAL A 15 5.20 4.97 3.81
CA VAL A 15 4.30 5.95 3.18
C VAL A 15 3.43 6.64 4.22
N ILE A 16 2.79 5.89 5.10
CA ILE A 16 1.88 6.40 6.11
C ILE A 16 2.63 7.25 7.14
N THR A 17 3.73 6.75 7.67
CA THR A 17 4.51 7.47 8.69
C THR A 17 5.10 8.76 8.15
N LYS A 18 5.54 8.78 6.90
CA LYS A 18 6.03 9.98 6.22
C LYS A 18 4.92 11.03 6.08
N GLU A 19 3.76 10.63 5.64
CA GLU A 19 2.61 11.53 5.47
C GLU A 19 2.15 12.10 6.82
N LEU A 20 2.08 11.27 7.86
CA LEU A 20 1.75 11.71 9.22
C LEU A 20 2.81 12.66 9.80
N ALA A 21 4.07 12.40 9.54
CA ALA A 21 5.15 13.29 9.96
C ALA A 21 5.00 14.70 9.35
N ASP A 22 4.62 14.79 8.09
CA ASP A 22 4.35 16.05 7.40
C ASP A 22 3.11 16.75 7.98
N ILE A 23 2.02 16.03 8.19
CA ILE A 23 0.76 16.60 8.74
C ILE A 23 0.96 17.18 10.14
N TYR A 24 1.65 16.45 11.01
CA TYR A 24 1.81 16.83 12.42
C TYR A 24 3.12 17.57 12.70
N ASN A 25 3.91 17.86 11.69
CA ASN A 25 5.20 18.56 11.79
C ASN A 25 6.12 17.92 12.85
N ILE A 26 6.35 16.63 12.70
CA ILE A 26 7.25 15.82 13.51
C ILE A 26 8.24 15.07 12.62
N LYS A 27 9.32 14.57 13.21
CA LYS A 27 10.21 13.65 12.50
C LYS A 27 9.62 12.24 12.51
N GLN A 28 9.76 11.54 11.40
CA GLN A 28 9.24 10.17 11.24
C GLN A 28 9.75 9.24 12.34
N GLU A 29 11.01 9.36 12.72
CA GLU A 29 11.66 8.54 13.75
C GLU A 29 11.12 8.80 15.17
N GLU A 30 10.55 9.98 15.43
CA GLU A 30 10.00 10.34 16.73
C GLU A 30 8.65 9.68 17.04
N MET A 31 7.95 9.19 16.03
CA MET A 31 6.55 8.73 16.16
C MET A 31 6.38 7.61 17.19
N PHE A 32 7.35 6.70 17.30
CA PHE A 32 7.27 5.53 18.17
C PHE A 32 8.20 5.59 19.38
N LEU A 33 8.81 6.75 19.65
CA LEU A 33 9.74 6.96 20.76
C LEU A 33 9.05 7.42 22.05
N GLY A 34 8.01 6.82 22.52
CA GLY A 34 7.43 7.04 23.85
C GLY A 34 7.28 8.50 24.30
N SER A 35 7.18 9.45 23.39
CA SER A 35 7.05 10.88 23.68
C SER A 35 5.66 11.25 24.17
N ARG A 36 5.58 12.22 25.08
CA ARG A 36 4.32 12.82 25.54
C ARG A 36 3.92 14.06 24.75
N ARG A 37 4.68 14.46 23.74
CA ARG A 37 4.34 15.61 22.89
C ARG A 37 3.02 15.35 22.15
N LYS A 38 2.15 16.34 22.19
CA LYS A 38 0.79 16.25 21.64
C LYS A 38 0.76 15.81 20.18
N ASN A 39 1.59 16.40 19.33
CA ASN A 39 1.64 16.09 17.90
C ASN A 39 2.04 14.61 17.64
N ILE A 40 2.99 14.12 18.41
CA ILE A 40 3.44 12.72 18.30
C ILE A 40 2.34 11.76 18.74
N ILE A 41 1.62 12.08 19.83
CA ILE A 41 0.50 11.27 20.29
C ILE A 41 -0.62 11.24 19.25
N PHE A 42 -0.97 12.37 18.64
CA PHE A 42 -1.98 12.41 17.58
C PHE A 42 -1.58 11.64 16.35
N ALA A 43 -0.34 11.78 15.88
CA ALA A 43 0.18 11.02 14.76
C ALA A 43 0.13 9.51 15.02
N LYS A 44 0.54 9.08 16.21
CA LYS A 44 0.49 7.66 16.63
C LYS A 44 -0.94 7.13 16.66
N ARG A 45 -1.90 7.89 17.20
CA ARG A 45 -3.32 7.50 17.23
C ARG A 45 -3.88 7.29 15.83
N MET A 46 -3.61 8.22 14.94
CA MET A 46 -4.06 8.12 13.56
C MET A 46 -3.42 6.93 12.85
N TYR A 47 -2.13 6.68 13.06
CA TYR A 47 -1.43 5.53 12.52
C TYR A 47 -2.11 4.22 12.94
N ILE A 48 -2.38 4.04 14.22
CA ILE A 48 -3.07 2.86 14.75
C ILE A 48 -4.46 2.69 14.13
N TYR A 49 -5.21 3.76 14.01
CA TYR A 49 -6.54 3.75 13.42
C TYR A 49 -6.49 3.33 11.94
N ILE A 50 -5.55 3.87 11.17
CA ILE A 50 -5.32 3.50 9.77
C ILE A 50 -5.01 2.01 9.64
N LEU A 51 -4.13 1.48 10.48
CA LEU A 51 -3.79 0.04 10.45
C LEU A 51 -5.00 -0.83 10.70
N ARG A 52 -5.91 -0.43 11.56
CA ARG A 52 -7.15 -1.17 11.82
C ARG A 52 -8.16 -1.04 10.69
N GLU A 53 -8.44 0.17 10.25
CA GLU A 53 -9.52 0.46 9.30
C GLU A 53 -9.15 0.10 7.86
N MET A 54 -7.96 0.42 7.42
CA MET A 54 -7.55 0.19 6.03
C MET A 54 -6.91 -1.18 5.80
N PHE A 55 -6.14 -1.66 6.75
CA PHE A 55 -5.40 -2.92 6.62
C PHE A 55 -6.00 -4.07 7.43
N GLY A 56 -6.90 -3.78 8.35
CA GLY A 56 -7.60 -4.79 9.15
C GLY A 56 -6.68 -5.57 10.08
N LEU A 57 -5.58 -4.96 10.55
CA LEU A 57 -4.66 -5.63 11.46
C LEU A 57 -5.29 -5.91 12.82
N THR A 58 -4.90 -7.03 13.40
CA THR A 58 -5.27 -7.40 14.77
C THR A 58 -4.52 -6.56 15.80
N LEU A 59 -5.00 -6.54 17.04
CA LEU A 59 -4.31 -5.85 18.13
C LEU A 59 -2.88 -6.39 18.34
N SER A 60 -2.67 -7.68 18.17
CA SER A 60 -1.34 -8.30 18.25
C SER A 60 -0.40 -7.82 17.15
N GLU A 61 -0.90 -7.75 15.92
CA GLU A 61 -0.13 -7.25 14.77
C GLU A 61 0.23 -5.77 14.92
N ILE A 62 -0.72 -4.95 15.35
CA ILE A 62 -0.47 -3.52 15.62
C ILE A 62 0.53 -3.37 16.76
N GLY A 63 0.41 -4.17 17.81
CA GLY A 63 1.35 -4.17 18.94
C GLY A 63 2.78 -4.48 18.51
N ARG A 64 2.97 -5.41 17.59
CA ARG A 64 4.29 -5.73 17.02
C ARG A 64 4.88 -4.57 16.22
N VAL A 65 4.06 -3.89 15.43
CA VAL A 65 4.52 -2.75 14.60
C VAL A 65 4.83 -1.51 15.46
N THR A 66 4.00 -1.25 16.47
CA THR A 66 4.09 -0.02 17.28
C THR A 66 4.83 -0.21 18.61
N ASN A 67 5.10 -1.44 19.00
CA ASN A 67 5.64 -1.81 20.32
C ASN A 67 4.75 -1.31 21.48
N LEU A 68 3.43 -1.35 21.29
CA LEU A 68 2.44 -0.96 22.28
C LEU A 68 1.66 -2.17 22.82
N HIS A 69 1.23 -2.06 24.07
CA HIS A 69 0.33 -3.04 24.70
C HIS A 69 -1.09 -2.90 24.13
N HIS A 70 -1.86 -4.01 24.13
CA HIS A 70 -3.24 -4.05 23.61
C HIS A 70 -4.14 -2.98 24.23
N ALA A 71 -4.05 -2.76 25.53
CA ALA A 71 -4.83 -1.75 26.22
C ALA A 71 -4.54 -0.32 25.70
N SER A 72 -3.28 -0.03 25.40
CA SER A 72 -2.87 1.25 24.83
C SER A 72 -3.42 1.41 23.41
N ILE A 73 -3.40 0.37 22.62
CA ILE A 73 -3.95 0.38 21.25
C ILE A 73 -5.46 0.65 21.27
N ILE A 74 -6.20 -0.03 22.12
CA ILE A 74 -7.65 0.18 22.30
C ILE A 74 -7.91 1.62 22.74
N HIS A 75 -7.15 2.12 23.70
CA HIS A 75 -7.28 3.51 24.19
C HIS A 75 -7.05 4.53 23.05
N HIS A 76 -5.99 4.37 22.29
CA HIS A 76 -5.70 5.26 21.15
C HIS A 76 -6.79 5.20 20.06
N THR A 77 -7.32 4.02 19.76
CA THR A 77 -8.39 3.84 18.79
C THR A 77 -9.66 4.60 19.22
N ARG A 78 -10.09 4.41 20.46
CA ARG A 78 -11.27 5.10 20.99
C ARG A 78 -11.10 6.62 21.03
N LYS A 79 -9.94 7.09 21.42
CA LYS A 79 -9.61 8.53 21.41
C LYS A 79 -9.64 9.09 20.00
N PHE A 80 -9.08 8.39 19.03
CA PHE A 80 -9.10 8.83 17.63
C PHE A 80 -10.53 8.91 17.09
N GLU A 81 -11.36 7.91 17.32
CA GLU A 81 -12.78 7.92 16.90
C GLU A 81 -13.52 9.15 17.43
N PHE A 82 -13.27 9.51 18.69
CA PHE A 82 -13.85 10.71 19.27
C PHE A 82 -13.41 11.98 18.53
N PHE A 83 -12.11 12.14 18.29
CA PHE A 83 -11.58 13.32 17.60
C PHE A 83 -12.04 13.36 16.14
N TYR A 84 -12.01 12.22 15.45
CA TYR A 84 -12.49 12.11 14.07
C TYR A 84 -13.94 12.57 13.91
N ASN A 85 -14.81 12.20 14.83
CA ASN A 85 -16.23 12.53 14.78
C ASN A 85 -16.53 13.98 15.21
N ASN A 86 -15.67 14.61 15.99
CA ASN A 86 -15.95 15.92 16.62
C ASN A 86 -15.07 17.06 16.10
N TYR A 87 -13.96 16.76 15.43
CA TYR A 87 -13.02 17.77 14.94
C TYR A 87 -12.74 17.57 13.45
N PRO A 88 -13.18 18.53 12.59
CA PRO A 88 -12.98 18.42 11.13
C PRO A 88 -11.52 18.30 10.69
N GLU A 89 -10.59 18.92 11.42
CA GLU A 89 -9.16 18.87 11.12
C GLU A 89 -8.61 17.44 11.17
N ASP A 90 -9.08 16.63 12.11
CA ASP A 90 -8.65 15.24 12.27
C ASP A 90 -9.23 14.34 11.18
N SER A 91 -10.49 14.57 10.80
CA SER A 91 -11.11 13.84 9.68
C SER A 91 -10.46 14.20 8.34
N ASP A 92 -10.11 15.47 8.13
CA ASP A 92 -9.41 15.93 6.93
C ASP A 92 -7.98 15.34 6.85
N ALA A 93 -7.28 15.30 7.97
CA ALA A 93 -5.96 14.67 8.06
C ALA A 93 -6.02 13.18 7.75
N PHE A 94 -7.00 12.46 8.29
CA PHE A 94 -7.23 11.05 7.97
C PHE A 94 -7.48 10.85 6.48
N LYS A 95 -8.35 11.66 5.89
CA LYS A 95 -8.67 11.58 4.46
C LYS A 95 -7.43 11.81 3.59
N ARG A 96 -6.59 12.75 3.96
CA ARG A 96 -5.32 13.02 3.26
C ARG A 96 -4.42 11.78 3.24
N VAL A 97 -4.28 11.09 4.37
CA VAL A 97 -3.49 9.87 4.45
C VAL A 97 -4.16 8.73 3.65
N GLU A 98 -5.47 8.59 3.78
CA GLU A 98 -6.24 7.61 3.02
C GLU A 98 -6.05 7.80 1.51
N ASP A 99 -6.19 9.01 1.01
CA ASP A 99 -6.00 9.33 -0.41
C ASP A 99 -4.58 8.98 -0.88
N ARG A 100 -3.57 9.26 -0.05
CA ARG A 100 -2.18 8.91 -0.36
C ARG A 100 -1.96 7.40 -0.43
N VAL A 101 -2.54 6.64 0.48
CA VAL A 101 -2.46 5.18 0.48
C VAL A 101 -3.14 4.60 -0.76
N ILE A 102 -4.30 5.13 -1.15
CA ILE A 102 -5.01 4.72 -2.36
C ILE A 102 -4.17 5.01 -3.61
N GLU A 103 -3.60 6.20 -3.71
CA GLU A 103 -2.72 6.58 -4.82
C GLU A 103 -1.59 5.58 -5.01
N VAL A 104 -0.92 5.21 -3.92
CA VAL A 104 0.15 4.21 -3.92
C VAL A 104 -0.36 2.83 -4.35
N GLU A 105 -1.53 2.41 -3.88
CA GLU A 105 -2.15 1.14 -4.29
C GLU A 105 -2.39 1.11 -5.80
N VAL A 106 -2.93 2.19 -6.36
CA VAL A 106 -3.19 2.30 -7.80
C VAL A 106 -1.90 2.26 -8.60
N ASP A 107 -0.87 2.96 -8.16
CA ASP A 107 0.43 2.96 -8.82
C ASP A 107 1.08 1.56 -8.83
N GLU A 108 1.00 0.83 -7.72
CA GLU A 108 1.47 -0.56 -7.63
C GLU A 108 0.70 -1.48 -8.59
N GLU A 109 -0.60 -1.32 -8.69
CA GLU A 109 -1.45 -2.11 -9.59
C GLU A 109 -1.12 -1.81 -11.05
N ILE A 110 -0.96 -0.53 -11.42
CA ILE A 110 -0.55 -0.11 -12.76
C ILE A 110 0.79 -0.75 -13.13
N LEU A 111 1.79 -0.64 -12.26
CA LEU A 111 3.12 -1.22 -12.49
C LEU A 111 3.05 -2.75 -12.67
N GLY A 112 2.22 -3.42 -11.88
CA GLY A 112 2.00 -4.86 -12.01
C GLY A 112 1.40 -5.24 -13.37
N LEU A 113 0.41 -4.49 -13.84
CA LEU A 113 -0.23 -4.71 -15.14
C LEU A 113 0.73 -4.42 -16.30
N GLU A 114 1.53 -3.36 -16.22
CA GLU A 114 2.55 -3.03 -17.21
C GLU A 114 3.59 -4.15 -17.34
N THR A 115 4.03 -4.70 -16.21
CA THR A 115 4.96 -5.84 -16.19
C THR A 115 4.35 -7.08 -16.85
N GLN A 116 3.09 -7.38 -16.57
CA GLN A 116 2.38 -8.50 -17.22
C GLN A 116 2.25 -8.29 -18.73
N LEU A 117 1.94 -7.07 -19.15
CA LEU A 117 1.84 -6.70 -20.56
C LEU A 117 3.18 -6.92 -21.28
N GLU A 118 4.27 -6.51 -20.69
CA GLU A 118 5.61 -6.71 -21.23
C GLU A 118 5.93 -8.20 -21.40
N GLN A 119 5.63 -9.03 -20.39
CA GLN A 119 5.81 -10.48 -20.46
C GLN A 119 4.97 -11.12 -21.56
N ILE A 120 3.73 -10.69 -21.75
CA ILE A 120 2.84 -11.16 -22.82
C ILE A 120 3.42 -10.77 -24.18
N ASN A 121 3.87 -9.55 -24.36
CA ASN A 121 4.47 -9.08 -25.60
C ASN A 121 5.74 -9.87 -25.96
N GLU A 122 6.59 -10.16 -24.99
CA GLU A 122 7.77 -11.02 -25.19
C GLU A 122 7.38 -12.42 -25.66
N SER A 123 6.37 -13.01 -25.02
CA SER A 123 5.86 -14.34 -25.37
C SER A 123 5.27 -14.36 -26.77
N LEU A 124 4.50 -13.34 -27.16
CA LEU A 124 3.98 -13.20 -28.52
C LEU A 124 5.10 -13.08 -29.55
N THR A 125 6.11 -12.30 -29.27
CA THR A 125 7.28 -12.13 -30.16
C THR A 125 7.96 -13.47 -30.41
N LYS A 126 8.18 -14.28 -29.38
CA LYS A 126 8.77 -15.63 -29.48
C LYS A 126 7.90 -16.55 -30.33
N LEU A 127 6.57 -16.52 -30.16
CA LEU A 127 5.63 -17.33 -30.93
C LEU A 127 5.61 -16.93 -32.42
N TYR A 128 5.64 -15.64 -32.72
CA TYR A 128 5.71 -15.16 -34.10
C TYR A 128 7.03 -15.58 -34.80
N ILE A 129 8.14 -15.55 -34.07
CA ILE A 129 9.43 -16.04 -34.61
C ILE A 129 9.34 -17.52 -34.94
N ILE A 130 8.79 -18.35 -34.06
CA ILE A 130 8.59 -19.80 -34.28
C ILE A 130 7.69 -20.04 -35.49
N LYS A 131 6.58 -19.32 -35.59
CA LYS A 131 5.63 -19.42 -36.72
C LYS A 131 6.32 -19.10 -38.05
N LYS A 132 7.09 -18.00 -38.07
CA LYS A 132 7.86 -17.61 -39.28
C LYS A 132 8.89 -18.68 -39.67
N SER A 133 9.62 -19.22 -38.70
CA SER A 133 10.60 -20.30 -38.97
C SER A 133 9.93 -21.53 -39.54
N LYS A 134 8.76 -21.94 -39.05
CA LYS A 134 7.99 -23.08 -39.58
C LYS A 134 7.51 -22.81 -41.00
N ASN A 135 7.01 -21.64 -41.30
CA ASN A 135 6.56 -21.28 -42.65
C ASN A 135 7.72 -21.26 -43.64
N ASP A 136 8.88 -20.75 -43.27
CA ASP A 136 10.07 -20.72 -44.11
C ASP A 136 10.58 -22.14 -44.37
N ARG A 137 10.54 -23.02 -43.37
CA ARG A 137 10.89 -24.43 -43.53
C ARG A 137 9.95 -25.15 -44.49
N GLN A 138 8.64 -24.97 -44.36
CA GLN A 138 7.64 -25.55 -45.26
C GLN A 138 7.82 -25.06 -46.70
N LYS A 139 8.12 -23.82 -46.93
CA LYS A 139 8.42 -23.28 -48.25
C LYS A 139 9.67 -23.91 -48.86
N ARG A 140 10.73 -24.13 -48.10
CA ARG A 140 11.97 -24.81 -48.56
C ARG A 140 11.70 -26.27 -48.91
N GLU A 141 10.96 -27.01 -48.10
CA GLU A 141 10.56 -28.38 -48.34
C GLU A 141 9.68 -28.51 -49.57
N GLY A 142 8.72 -27.57 -49.77
CA GLY A 142 7.90 -27.53 -50.98
C GLY A 142 8.68 -27.27 -52.26
N LEU A 143 9.76 -26.51 -52.18
CA LEU A 143 10.66 -26.29 -53.34
C LEU A 143 11.56 -27.49 -53.66
N LEU A 144 11.88 -28.32 -52.66
CA LEU A 144 12.70 -29.50 -52.81
C LEU A 144 11.94 -30.72 -53.39
N THR A 145 10.60 -30.72 -53.24
CA THR A 145 9.73 -31.83 -53.70
C THR A 145 9.20 -31.63 -55.12
N LYS A 146 9.55 -30.59 -55.78
CA LYS A 146 9.23 -30.39 -57.20
C LYS A 146 10.36 -30.98 -58.09
#